data_262922386b355046f8883b5ad0b4dbc4
#
_entry.id   262922386b355046f8883b5ad0b4dbc4
#
_cell.length_a   1.000
_cell.length_b   1.000
_cell.length_c   1.000
_cell.angle_alpha   90.00
_cell.angle_beta   90.00
_cell.angle_gamma   90.00
#
_symmetry.space_group_name_H-M   'P 1'
#
loop_
_entity.id
_entity.type
_entity.pdbx_description
1 polymer ?
#
loop_
_entity_poly.entity_id
_entity_poly.type
_entity_poly.pdbx_seq_one_letter_code
_entity_poly.pdbx_strand_id
1 'polypeptide(L)'
;MKLTEKEAALEAILFTMGEAVETKRLAEAIGETPEKTRELLEKLRAGWEKEHRGVNLISLEDSWQMCTRSEFYDYLIRIAKAPKKYTLTDTLLETLSIIAYKQPVTRLDVEKIRGVNCDHAINRLVEYNLVEELGRLDAPGRPLLFGTTEQFLRSFGVGSLEE
;
A
#
# COMPACT_ATOMS: atom_id res chain seq x y z
N MET A 1 -18.03 -19.78 -7.86
CA MET A 1 -17.16 -20.64 -6.99
C MET A 1 -17.85 -20.88 -5.65
N LYS A 2 -17.85 -22.12 -5.12
CA LYS A 2 -18.35 -22.38 -3.76
C LYS A 2 -17.18 -22.15 -2.78
N LEU A 3 -17.27 -21.13 -1.95
CA LEU A 3 -16.27 -20.78 -0.96
C LEU A 3 -16.33 -21.74 0.24
N THR A 4 -15.19 -22.05 0.83
CA THR A 4 -15.12 -22.63 2.16
C THR A 4 -15.47 -21.56 3.20
N GLU A 5 -15.80 -21.98 4.44
CA GLU A 5 -16.10 -21.04 5.52
C GLU A 5 -14.97 -20.04 5.76
N LYS A 6 -13.71 -20.51 5.74
CA LYS A 6 -12.54 -19.65 5.93
C LYS A 6 -12.31 -18.66 4.77
N GLU A 7 -12.52 -19.09 3.54
CA GLU A 7 -12.47 -18.20 2.37
C GLU A 7 -13.56 -17.11 2.46
N ALA A 8 -14.77 -17.48 2.86
CA ALA A 8 -15.85 -16.51 3.05
C ALA A 8 -15.57 -15.54 4.21
N ALA A 9 -14.95 -16.02 5.30
CA ALA A 9 -14.52 -15.18 6.41
C ALA A 9 -13.46 -14.16 5.99
N LEU A 10 -12.46 -14.57 5.19
CA LEU A 10 -11.44 -13.67 4.63
C LEU A 10 -12.07 -12.60 3.72
N GLU A 11 -13.01 -12.99 2.86
CA GLU A 11 -13.77 -12.05 2.02
C GLU A 11 -14.50 -11.01 2.89
N ALA A 12 -15.21 -11.46 3.93
CA ALA A 12 -15.96 -10.58 4.83
C ALA A 12 -15.04 -9.62 5.60
N ILE A 13 -13.90 -10.10 6.12
CA ILE A 13 -12.93 -9.28 6.84
C ILE A 13 -12.37 -8.19 5.92
N LEU A 14 -11.87 -8.56 4.74
CA LEU A 14 -11.26 -7.63 3.79
C LEU A 14 -12.27 -6.60 3.25
N PHE A 15 -13.51 -7.02 3.04
CA PHE A 15 -14.60 -6.10 2.67
C PHE A 15 -14.87 -5.06 3.77
N THR A 16 -14.96 -5.52 5.03
CA THR A 16 -15.27 -4.65 6.17
C THR A 16 -14.14 -3.68 6.48
N MET A 17 -12.89 -4.12 6.38
CA MET A 17 -11.73 -3.29 6.69
C MET A 17 -11.53 -2.18 5.66
N GLY A 18 -11.76 -2.45 4.37
CA GLY A 18 -11.61 -1.46 3.28
C GLY A 18 -10.17 -0.98 3.04
N GLU A 19 -9.24 -1.40 3.87
CA GLU A 19 -7.81 -1.10 3.81
C GLU A 19 -6.99 -2.40 3.78
N ALA A 20 -5.67 -2.29 3.59
CA ALA A 20 -4.80 -3.43 3.61
C ALA A 20 -4.70 -4.04 5.02
N VAL A 21 -4.72 -5.37 5.10
CA VAL A 21 -4.63 -6.13 6.35
C VAL A 21 -3.47 -7.11 6.26
N GLU A 22 -2.58 -7.08 7.25
CA GLU A 22 -1.44 -8.00 7.33
C GLU A 22 -1.88 -9.46 7.29
N THR A 23 -1.16 -10.28 6.54
CA THR A 23 -1.41 -11.73 6.44
C THR A 23 -1.45 -12.40 7.81
N LYS A 24 -0.59 -11.98 8.74
CA LYS A 24 -0.56 -12.51 10.11
C LYS A 24 -1.87 -12.25 10.86
N ARG A 25 -2.42 -11.04 10.78
CA ARG A 25 -3.70 -10.68 11.41
C ARG A 25 -4.87 -11.47 10.81
N LEU A 26 -4.86 -11.66 9.49
CA LEU A 26 -5.85 -12.48 8.79
C LEU A 26 -5.77 -13.95 9.24
N ALA A 27 -4.56 -14.49 9.37
CA ALA A 27 -4.31 -15.86 9.83
C ALA A 27 -4.82 -16.08 11.26
N GLU A 28 -4.52 -15.16 12.17
CA GLU A 28 -5.03 -15.18 13.55
C GLU A 28 -6.56 -15.17 13.58
N ALA A 29 -7.19 -14.34 12.75
CA ALA A 29 -8.65 -14.21 12.70
C ALA A 29 -9.37 -15.49 12.24
N ILE A 30 -8.79 -16.27 11.31
CA ILE A 30 -9.39 -17.50 10.78
C ILE A 30 -8.82 -18.78 11.44
N GLY A 31 -7.90 -18.63 12.41
CA GLY A 31 -7.27 -19.77 13.11
C GLY A 31 -6.42 -20.64 12.20
N GLU A 32 -5.57 -20.03 11.36
CA GLU A 32 -4.65 -20.71 10.45
C GLU A 32 -3.23 -20.15 10.55
N THR A 33 -2.27 -20.79 9.87
CA THR A 33 -0.93 -20.24 9.70
C THR A 33 -0.91 -19.16 8.60
N PRO A 34 0.05 -18.23 8.63
CA PRO A 34 0.21 -17.22 7.57
C PRO A 34 0.37 -17.83 6.18
N GLU A 35 1.13 -18.93 6.06
CA GLU A 35 1.35 -19.65 4.80
C GLU A 35 0.03 -20.18 4.24
N LYS A 36 -0.76 -20.84 5.09
CA LYS A 36 -2.06 -21.38 4.69
C LYS A 36 -3.06 -20.28 4.33
N THR A 37 -3.03 -19.19 5.07
CA THR A 37 -3.86 -18.02 4.79
C THR A 37 -3.51 -17.40 3.44
N ARG A 38 -2.22 -17.30 3.11
CA ARG A 38 -1.76 -16.81 1.80
C ARG A 38 -2.24 -17.70 0.67
N GLU A 39 -2.18 -19.03 0.82
CA GLU A 39 -2.73 -19.98 -0.17
C GLU A 39 -4.25 -19.77 -0.39
N LEU A 40 -5.01 -19.55 0.67
CA LEU A 40 -6.46 -19.30 0.58
C LEU A 40 -6.76 -17.99 -0.14
N LEU A 41 -6.00 -16.94 0.15
CA LEU A 41 -6.14 -15.62 -0.49
C LEU A 41 -5.78 -15.67 -1.99
N GLU A 42 -4.71 -16.36 -2.35
CA GLU A 42 -4.34 -16.59 -3.75
C GLU A 42 -5.42 -17.36 -4.51
N LYS A 43 -5.99 -18.38 -3.89
CA LYS A 43 -7.09 -19.15 -4.46
C LYS A 43 -8.35 -18.29 -4.68
N LEU A 44 -8.67 -17.42 -3.69
CA LEU A 44 -9.75 -16.44 -3.81
C LEU A 44 -9.51 -15.49 -4.98
N ARG A 45 -8.30 -14.91 -5.06
CA ARG A 45 -7.89 -13.99 -6.12
C ARG A 45 -8.07 -14.63 -7.50
N ALA A 46 -7.51 -15.82 -7.69
CA ALA A 46 -7.61 -16.55 -8.94
C ALA A 46 -9.07 -16.91 -9.31
N GLY A 47 -9.89 -17.25 -8.31
CA GLY A 47 -11.31 -17.53 -8.50
C GLY A 47 -12.09 -16.32 -8.97
N TRP A 48 -11.87 -15.16 -8.34
CA TRP A 48 -12.53 -13.89 -8.71
C TRP A 48 -12.11 -13.40 -10.09
N GLU A 49 -10.84 -13.61 -10.43
CA GLU A 49 -10.32 -13.28 -11.76
C GLU A 49 -11.01 -14.11 -12.84
N LYS A 50 -11.12 -15.43 -12.64
CA LYS A 50 -11.81 -16.36 -13.54
C LYS A 50 -13.30 -16.05 -13.70
N GLU A 51 -13.96 -15.60 -12.65
CA GLU A 51 -15.37 -15.22 -12.66
C GLU A 51 -15.61 -13.79 -13.16
N HIS A 52 -14.57 -13.03 -13.52
CA HIS A 52 -14.65 -11.63 -13.94
C HIS A 52 -15.43 -10.75 -12.96
N ARG A 53 -15.19 -10.93 -11.64
CA ARG A 53 -15.84 -10.11 -10.62
C ARG A 53 -15.42 -8.65 -10.72
N GLY A 54 -16.30 -7.72 -10.32
CA GLY A 54 -15.99 -6.29 -10.27
C GLY A 54 -15.00 -5.88 -9.18
N VAL A 55 -14.67 -6.80 -8.28
CA VAL A 55 -13.68 -6.65 -7.20
C VAL A 55 -12.53 -7.62 -7.40
N ASN A 56 -11.37 -7.27 -6.83
CA ASN A 56 -10.18 -8.09 -6.87
C ASN A 56 -9.46 -8.06 -5.52
N LEU A 57 -8.54 -8.97 -5.30
CA LEU A 57 -7.60 -8.98 -4.19
C LEU A 57 -6.22 -8.57 -4.71
N ILE A 58 -5.61 -7.60 -4.04
CA ILE A 58 -4.22 -7.22 -4.27
C ILE A 58 -3.38 -7.59 -3.07
N SER A 59 -2.15 -8.04 -3.33
CA SER A 59 -1.11 -8.26 -2.34
C SER A 59 -0.20 -7.03 -2.33
N LEU A 60 0.11 -6.52 -1.15
CA LEU A 60 0.97 -5.38 -0.90
C LEU A 60 2.00 -5.82 0.15
N GLU A 61 3.17 -6.26 -0.28
CA GLU A 61 4.16 -6.92 0.59
C GLU A 61 3.54 -8.08 1.38
N ASP A 62 3.41 -7.95 2.69
CA ASP A 62 2.79 -8.95 3.57
C ASP A 62 1.31 -8.71 3.88
N SER A 63 0.70 -7.73 3.22
CA SER A 63 -0.70 -7.33 3.43
C SER A 63 -1.58 -7.65 2.23
N TRP A 64 -2.88 -7.76 2.47
CA TRP A 64 -3.89 -8.00 1.44
C TRP A 64 -5.00 -6.99 1.52
N GLN A 65 -5.49 -6.57 0.36
CA GLN A 65 -6.63 -5.65 0.27
C GLN A 65 -7.61 -6.06 -0.81
N MET A 66 -8.90 -5.90 -0.50
CA MET A 66 -9.96 -5.93 -1.51
C MET A 66 -10.05 -4.56 -2.20
N CYS A 67 -10.07 -4.56 -3.50
CA CYS A 67 -10.24 -3.34 -4.30
C CYS A 67 -11.15 -3.58 -5.51
N THR A 68 -11.62 -2.51 -6.11
CA THR A 68 -12.34 -2.57 -7.39
C THR A 68 -11.36 -2.76 -8.53
N ARG A 69 -11.80 -3.40 -9.62
CA ARG A 69 -11.00 -3.51 -10.84
C ARG A 69 -10.96 -2.16 -11.57
N SER A 70 -9.79 -1.83 -12.12
CA SER A 70 -9.57 -0.59 -12.86
C SER A 70 -10.46 -0.45 -14.10
N GLU A 71 -10.83 -1.57 -14.74
CA GLU A 71 -11.73 -1.60 -15.91
C GLU A 71 -13.12 -1.03 -15.63
N PHE A 72 -13.54 -0.96 -14.35
CA PHE A 72 -14.83 -0.39 -13.94
C PHE A 72 -14.72 1.05 -13.43
N TYR A 73 -13.55 1.67 -13.53
CA TYR A 73 -13.31 3.03 -13.01
C TYR A 73 -14.31 4.06 -13.56
N ASP A 74 -14.62 4.00 -14.85
CA ASP A 74 -15.57 4.95 -15.49
C ASP A 74 -16.99 4.87 -14.92
N TYR A 75 -17.39 3.72 -14.42
CA TYR A 75 -18.68 3.56 -13.74
C TYR A 75 -18.62 4.14 -12.31
N LEU A 76 -17.51 3.95 -11.63
CA LEU A 76 -17.34 4.38 -10.25
C LEU A 76 -17.28 5.90 -10.12
N ILE A 77 -16.58 6.60 -11.04
CA ILE A 77 -16.46 8.07 -11.00
C ILE A 77 -17.80 8.79 -11.24
N ARG A 78 -18.79 8.12 -11.83
CA ARG A 78 -20.14 8.69 -12.04
C ARG A 78 -20.92 8.83 -10.74
N ILE A 79 -20.59 8.04 -9.72
CA ILE A 79 -21.30 7.99 -8.42
C ILE A 79 -20.39 8.51 -7.31
N ALA A 80 -19.13 8.09 -7.28
CA ALA A 80 -18.16 8.50 -6.28
C ALA A 80 -17.62 9.90 -6.59
N LYS A 81 -17.46 10.73 -5.56
CA LYS A 81 -16.65 11.94 -5.70
C LYS A 81 -15.23 11.50 -6.08
N ALA A 82 -14.69 12.07 -7.15
CA ALA A 82 -13.34 11.78 -7.58
C ALA A 82 -12.36 11.92 -6.39
N PRO A 83 -11.49 10.94 -6.15
CA PRO A 83 -10.46 11.08 -5.12
C PRO A 83 -9.64 12.34 -5.44
N LYS A 84 -9.17 13.04 -4.40
CA LYS A 84 -8.32 14.22 -4.58
C LYS A 84 -7.11 13.82 -5.42
N LYS A 85 -7.03 14.34 -6.65
CA LYS A 85 -5.83 14.18 -7.47
C LYS A 85 -4.71 14.99 -6.83
N TYR A 86 -3.72 14.33 -6.30
CA TYR A 86 -2.47 14.96 -5.92
C TYR A 86 -1.67 15.25 -7.18
N THR A 87 -1.23 16.50 -7.34
CA THR A 87 -0.27 16.80 -8.40
C THR A 87 1.12 16.54 -7.85
N LEU A 88 1.72 15.45 -8.29
CA LEU A 88 3.13 15.16 -8.01
C LEU A 88 3.97 15.99 -8.99
N THR A 89 4.59 17.05 -8.48
CA THR A 89 5.56 17.84 -9.23
C THR A 89 6.87 17.06 -9.37
N ASP A 90 7.74 17.43 -10.33
CA ASP A 90 9.04 16.80 -10.51
C ASP A 90 9.85 16.78 -9.21
N THR A 91 9.81 17.87 -8.43
CA THR A 91 10.44 17.97 -7.11
C THR A 91 9.93 16.93 -6.12
N LEU A 92 8.61 16.67 -6.10
CA LEU A 92 8.03 15.65 -5.23
C LEU A 92 8.38 14.23 -5.73
N LEU A 93 8.36 14.01 -7.05
CA LEU A 93 8.74 12.72 -7.64
C LEU A 93 10.20 12.37 -7.39
N GLU A 94 11.12 13.31 -7.57
CA GLU A 94 12.54 13.10 -7.26
C GLU A 94 12.76 12.77 -5.78
N THR A 95 12.13 13.53 -4.88
CA THR A 95 12.23 13.29 -3.42
C THR A 95 11.65 11.93 -3.05
N LEU A 96 10.50 11.57 -3.59
CA LEU A 96 9.83 10.30 -3.35
C LEU A 96 10.67 9.12 -3.86
N SER A 97 11.27 9.24 -5.06
CA SER A 97 12.14 8.22 -5.63
C SER A 97 13.37 7.94 -4.76
N ILE A 98 13.99 9.00 -4.20
CA ILE A 98 15.12 8.85 -3.29
C ILE A 98 14.70 8.10 -2.01
N ILE A 99 13.53 8.47 -1.44
CA ILE A 99 13.02 7.81 -0.23
C ILE A 99 12.72 6.34 -0.53
N ALA A 100 12.00 6.04 -1.61
CA ALA A 100 11.65 4.68 -2.01
C ALA A 100 12.88 3.77 -2.18
N TYR A 101 13.94 4.30 -2.80
CA TYR A 101 15.15 3.53 -3.05
C TYR A 101 16.08 3.38 -1.83
N LYS A 102 16.10 4.40 -0.93
CA LYS A 102 17.08 4.48 0.18
C LYS A 102 16.51 4.14 1.55
N GLN A 103 15.20 3.96 1.66
CA GLN A 103 14.54 3.75 2.96
C GLN A 103 15.11 2.56 3.76
N PRO A 104 15.18 2.66 5.10
CA PRO A 104 14.82 3.85 5.90
C PRO A 104 15.86 4.97 5.77
N VAL A 105 15.44 6.22 5.54
CA VAL A 105 16.32 7.33 5.21
C VAL A 105 15.95 8.58 6.02
N THR A 106 16.98 9.37 6.44
CA THR A 106 16.74 10.64 7.12
C THR A 106 16.55 11.78 6.10
N ARG A 107 15.90 12.88 6.55
CA ARG A 107 15.80 14.09 5.74
C ARG A 107 17.17 14.58 5.25
N LEU A 108 18.16 14.63 6.14
CA LEU A 108 19.51 15.08 5.78
C LEU A 108 20.14 14.23 4.68
N ASP A 109 19.88 12.95 4.66
CA ASP A 109 20.42 12.08 3.60
C ASP A 109 19.72 12.33 2.26
N VAL A 110 18.41 12.58 2.27
CA VAL A 110 17.68 13.02 1.06
C VAL A 110 18.22 14.36 0.55
N GLU A 111 18.42 15.34 1.43
CA GLU A 111 18.97 16.68 1.10
C GLU A 111 20.39 16.60 0.54
N LYS A 112 21.26 15.72 1.07
CA LYS A 112 22.59 15.49 0.53
C LYS A 112 22.57 15.00 -0.93
N ILE A 113 21.60 14.17 -1.27
CA ILE A 113 21.46 13.64 -2.64
C ILE A 113 20.90 14.72 -3.56
N ARG A 114 19.88 15.46 -3.11
CA ARG A 114 19.21 16.49 -3.92
C ARG A 114 19.99 17.81 -4.01
N GLY A 115 20.87 18.08 -3.03
CA GLY A 115 21.60 19.33 -2.94
C GLY A 115 20.76 20.56 -2.51
N VAL A 116 19.52 20.37 -2.09
CA VAL A 116 18.58 21.43 -1.68
C VAL A 116 17.77 21.00 -0.47
N ASN A 117 17.17 21.97 0.23
CA ASN A 117 16.25 21.67 1.34
C ASN A 117 15.02 20.89 0.86
N CYS A 118 14.67 19.83 1.56
CA CYS A 118 13.58 18.94 1.21
C CYS A 118 12.41 18.92 2.21
N ASP A 119 12.40 19.76 3.23
CA ASP A 119 11.36 19.81 4.27
C ASP A 119 9.96 19.89 3.67
N HIS A 120 9.75 20.83 2.78
CA HIS A 120 8.44 21.03 2.17
C HIS A 120 8.01 19.83 1.33
N ALA A 121 8.94 19.25 0.58
CA ALA A 121 8.65 18.10 -0.28
C ALA A 121 8.29 16.86 0.57
N ILE A 122 9.07 16.56 1.61
CA ILE A 122 8.81 15.42 2.51
C ILE A 122 7.48 15.61 3.24
N ASN A 123 7.21 16.79 3.81
CA ASN A 123 5.95 17.06 4.50
C ASN A 123 4.74 16.88 3.57
N ARG A 124 4.83 17.34 2.31
CA ARG A 124 3.77 17.12 1.32
C ARG A 124 3.57 15.66 0.97
N LEU A 125 4.63 14.88 0.86
CA LEU A 125 4.55 13.45 0.60
C LEU A 125 3.91 12.70 1.78
N VAL A 126 4.18 13.13 3.01
CA VAL A 126 3.50 12.63 4.22
C VAL A 126 2.02 13.01 4.23
N GLU A 127 1.66 14.27 3.91
CA GLU A 127 0.26 14.71 3.77
C GLU A 127 -0.50 13.91 2.69
N TYR A 128 0.19 13.48 1.63
CA TYR A 128 -0.38 12.65 0.56
C TYR A 128 -0.41 11.16 0.93
N ASN A 129 0.05 10.81 2.12
CA ASN A 129 0.18 9.43 2.58
C ASN A 129 1.01 8.54 1.64
N LEU A 130 2.02 9.11 0.99
CA LEU A 130 2.98 8.39 0.15
C LEU A 130 4.26 8.05 0.91
N VAL A 131 4.56 8.82 1.96
CA VAL A 131 5.71 8.67 2.86
C VAL A 131 5.22 8.67 4.30
N GLU A 132 5.86 7.89 5.15
CA GLU A 132 5.58 7.82 6.59
C GLU A 132 6.86 7.86 7.43
N GLU A 133 6.71 8.15 8.72
CA GLU A 133 7.78 8.11 9.71
C GLU A 133 7.94 6.68 10.24
N LEU A 134 9.07 6.04 9.97
CA LEU A 134 9.38 4.68 10.42
C LEU A 134 9.97 4.63 11.84
N GLY A 135 10.34 5.78 12.40
CA GLY A 135 10.97 5.89 13.71
C GLY A 135 12.11 6.91 13.73
N ARG A 136 13.09 6.73 14.62
CA ARG A 136 14.22 7.64 14.77
C ARG A 136 15.55 6.89 14.69
N LEU A 137 16.50 7.46 13.97
CA LEU A 137 17.86 6.93 13.91
C LEU A 137 18.54 7.13 15.27
N ASP A 138 19.26 6.12 15.73
CA ASP A 138 20.10 6.20 16.94
C ASP A 138 21.43 6.92 16.63
N ALA A 139 21.36 8.24 16.54
CA ALA A 139 22.46 9.13 16.23
C ALA A 139 22.24 10.48 16.95
N PRO A 140 23.27 11.34 17.07
CA PRO A 140 23.11 12.69 17.65
C PRO A 140 21.95 13.45 17.00
N GLY A 141 21.05 14.00 17.84
CA GLY A 141 19.84 14.68 17.38
C GLY A 141 18.65 13.75 17.06
N ARG A 142 18.82 12.43 17.09
CA ARG A 142 17.80 11.40 16.85
C ARG A 142 16.87 11.74 15.68
N PRO A 143 17.42 11.93 14.46
CA PRO A 143 16.62 12.37 13.32
C PRO A 143 15.55 11.32 12.94
N LEU A 144 14.42 11.80 12.41
CA LEU A 144 13.35 10.96 11.90
C LEU A 144 13.85 10.15 10.69
N LEU A 145 13.38 8.91 10.62
CA LEU A 145 13.53 8.00 9.47
C LEU A 145 12.22 7.96 8.70
N PHE A 146 12.32 8.03 7.39
CA PHE A 146 11.21 8.02 6.45
C PHE A 146 11.24 6.78 5.56
N GLY A 147 10.06 6.31 5.19
CA GLY A 147 9.87 5.26 4.19
C GLY A 147 8.57 5.47 3.43
N THR A 148 8.33 4.63 2.45
CA THR A 148 7.09 4.65 1.65
C THR A 148 5.98 3.86 2.33
N THR A 149 4.73 4.19 2.00
CA THR A 149 3.52 3.58 2.53
C THR A 149 2.95 2.53 1.57
N GLU A 150 1.99 1.73 2.04
CA GLU A 150 1.17 0.88 1.15
C GLU A 150 0.39 1.70 0.10
N GLN A 151 0.01 2.95 0.44
CA GLN A 151 -0.61 3.86 -0.53
C GLN A 151 0.34 4.20 -1.69
N PHE A 152 1.65 4.32 -1.42
CA PHE A 152 2.66 4.47 -2.48
C PHE A 152 2.64 3.26 -3.41
N LEU A 153 2.76 2.03 -2.90
CA LEU A 153 2.74 0.80 -3.70
C LEU A 153 1.49 0.74 -4.59
N ARG A 154 0.33 1.03 -4.01
CA ARG A 154 -0.94 1.07 -4.73
C ARG A 154 -1.00 2.13 -5.81
N SER A 155 -0.50 3.34 -5.51
CA SER A 155 -0.55 4.48 -6.44
C SER A 155 0.34 4.28 -7.66
N PHE A 156 1.43 3.53 -7.51
CA PHE A 156 2.37 3.22 -8.58
C PHE A 156 2.14 1.84 -9.21
N GLY A 157 1.16 1.08 -8.71
CA GLY A 157 0.76 -0.21 -9.28
C GLY A 157 1.77 -1.32 -9.08
N VAL A 158 2.62 -1.21 -8.04
CA VAL A 158 3.63 -2.21 -7.66
C VAL A 158 3.17 -3.00 -6.43
N GLY A 159 3.51 -4.27 -6.36
CA GLY A 159 3.16 -5.13 -5.23
C GLY A 159 4.18 -5.08 -4.10
N SER A 160 5.41 -4.68 -4.41
CA SER A 160 6.52 -4.51 -3.46
C SER A 160 7.54 -3.49 -3.97
N LEU A 161 8.52 -3.17 -3.13
CA LEU A 161 9.63 -2.27 -3.49
C LEU A 161 10.70 -2.93 -4.38
N GLU A 162 10.64 -4.24 -4.56
CA GLU A 162 11.57 -5.00 -5.40
C GLU A 162 11.15 -5.00 -6.88
N GLU A 163 9.92 -4.58 -7.18
CA GLU A 163 9.40 -4.39 -8.54
C GLU A 163 9.78 -3.02 -9.11
#